data_5c26fbe01556ecd0fc530fd5641dc3cf
#
_entry.id   5c26fbe01556ecd0fc530fd5641dc3cf
#
_cell.length_a   1.000
_cell.length_b   1.000
_cell.length_c   1.000
_cell.angle_alpha   90.00
_cell.angle_beta   90.00
_cell.angle_gamma   90.00
#
_symmetry.space_group_name_H-M   'P 1'
#
loop_
_entity.id
_entity.type
_entity.pdbx_description
1 polymer ?
#
loop_
_entity_poly.entity_id
_entity_poly.type
_entity_poly.pdbx_seq_one_letter_code
_entity_poly.pdbx_strand_id
1 'polypeptide(L)'
;LFRSSAASDVYKRQFIIGAFSMRAAGCIINDLWDRDIDRKISRTRLRPIASGEISPKEAFGFLTMLLIVSLLCLLNLNKFTWLIALSSLPLIILYPLAKRITKWPQFVLGITFSWGVPTAWAATNTEFNVGIFFLYLGTVFWIIGYDTIYGYQDKSEDKLYNIKNTAITTEDYYVKFIMLFYIISILNFLIAGIILKIHFGWYIGLFFMFIHFTYQIKKAKTI
;
A
#
# COMPACT_ATOMS: atom_id res chain seq x y z
N LEU A 1 -21.95 20.54 12.93
CA LEU A 1 -20.86 21.51 12.71
C LEU A 1 -20.42 21.44 11.24
N PHE A 2 -20.95 22.33 10.42
CA PHE A 2 -20.44 22.57 9.07
C PHE A 2 -19.03 23.16 9.18
N ARG A 3 -17.98 22.33 9.07
CA ARG A 3 -16.68 22.87 8.70
C ARG A 3 -16.86 23.58 7.36
N SER A 4 -16.44 24.83 7.25
CA SER A 4 -16.56 25.58 6.00
C SER A 4 -15.96 24.76 4.86
N SER A 5 -16.53 24.80 3.66
CA SER A 5 -16.05 24.06 2.49
C SER A 5 -14.56 24.31 2.24
N ALA A 6 -14.09 25.54 2.47
CA ALA A 6 -12.69 25.93 2.36
C ALA A 6 -11.76 25.16 3.33
N ALA A 7 -12.14 24.95 4.60
CA ALA A 7 -11.33 24.18 5.54
C ALA A 7 -11.26 22.70 5.13
N SER A 8 -12.36 22.12 4.64
CA SER A 8 -12.38 20.76 4.11
C SER A 8 -11.44 20.60 2.91
N ASP A 9 -11.39 21.57 2.02
CA ASP A 9 -10.54 21.52 0.83
C ASP A 9 -9.04 21.69 1.16
N VAL A 10 -8.72 22.48 2.19
CA VAL A 10 -7.34 22.57 2.70
C VAL A 10 -6.86 21.23 3.23
N TYR A 11 -7.65 20.54 4.07
CA TYR A 11 -7.29 19.22 4.58
C TYR A 11 -7.12 18.18 3.46
N LYS A 12 -7.99 18.19 2.46
CA LYS A 12 -7.88 17.29 1.29
C LYS A 12 -6.56 17.52 0.54
N ARG A 13 -6.21 18.78 0.26
CA ARG A 13 -4.95 19.13 -0.42
C ARG A 13 -3.73 18.70 0.38
N GLN A 14 -3.71 18.98 1.67
CA GLN A 14 -2.62 18.56 2.57
C GLN A 14 -2.47 17.05 2.60
N PHE A 15 -3.60 16.33 2.68
CA PHE A 15 -3.58 14.87 2.68
C PHE A 15 -3.06 14.30 1.36
N ILE A 16 -3.48 14.88 0.23
CA ILE A 16 -2.99 14.47 -1.10
C ILE A 16 -1.47 14.69 -1.20
N ILE A 17 -0.99 15.89 -0.87
CA ILE A 17 0.46 16.21 -0.93
C ILE A 17 1.25 15.27 0.00
N GLY A 18 0.78 15.08 1.24
CA GLY A 18 1.42 14.19 2.20
C GLY A 18 1.45 12.72 1.72
N ALA A 19 0.35 12.23 1.13
CA ALA A 19 0.27 10.88 0.60
C ALA A 19 1.23 10.66 -0.59
N PHE A 20 1.32 11.61 -1.52
CA PHE A 20 2.29 11.57 -2.63
C PHE A 20 3.72 11.59 -2.12
N SER A 21 4.04 12.50 -1.20
CA SER A 21 5.39 12.60 -0.62
C SER A 21 5.78 11.33 0.12
N MET A 22 4.90 10.77 0.95
CA MET A 22 5.15 9.51 1.67
C MET A 22 5.25 8.31 0.74
N ARG A 23 4.45 8.27 -0.33
CA ARG A 23 4.54 7.20 -1.34
C ARG A 23 5.90 7.25 -2.05
N ALA A 24 6.35 8.43 -2.46
CA ALA A 24 7.66 8.63 -3.09
C ALA A 24 8.80 8.30 -2.12
N ALA A 25 8.71 8.74 -0.85
CA ALA A 25 9.67 8.38 0.19
C ALA A 25 9.78 6.86 0.39
N GLY A 26 8.63 6.15 0.44
CA GLY A 26 8.58 4.70 0.54
C GLY A 26 9.25 4.00 -0.64
N CYS A 27 9.10 4.50 -1.87
CA CYS A 27 9.81 3.98 -3.05
C CYS A 27 11.32 4.14 -2.91
N ILE A 28 11.80 5.33 -2.48
CA ILE A 28 13.24 5.57 -2.30
C ILE A 28 13.81 4.65 -1.21
N ILE A 29 13.11 4.49 -0.09
CA ILE A 29 13.52 3.56 0.99
C ILE A 29 13.64 2.15 0.42
N ASN A 30 12.63 1.67 -0.32
CA ASN A 30 12.67 0.36 -0.94
C ASN A 30 13.85 0.20 -1.90
N ASP A 31 14.07 1.16 -2.80
CA ASP A 31 15.13 1.11 -3.80
C ASP A 31 16.53 1.22 -3.17
N LEU A 32 16.68 1.93 -2.05
CA LEU A 32 17.92 1.96 -1.27
C LEU A 32 18.21 0.61 -0.62
N TRP A 33 17.19 -0.03 -0.01
CA TRP A 33 17.32 -1.36 0.58
C TRP A 33 17.63 -2.45 -0.45
N ASP A 34 17.05 -2.33 -1.64
CA ASP A 34 17.10 -3.36 -2.68
C ASP A 34 18.16 -3.09 -3.74
N ARG A 35 18.91 -2.02 -3.65
CA ARG A 35 19.86 -1.56 -4.67
C ARG A 35 20.70 -2.68 -5.27
N ASP A 36 21.32 -3.51 -4.44
CA ASP A 36 22.25 -4.56 -4.91
C ASP A 36 21.51 -5.76 -5.50
N ILE A 37 20.28 -6.01 -5.09
CA ILE A 37 19.38 -7.03 -5.66
C ILE A 37 18.84 -6.54 -6.99
N ASP A 38 18.33 -5.31 -7.03
CA ASP A 38 17.74 -4.69 -8.21
C ASP A 38 18.72 -4.62 -9.40
N ARG A 39 20.02 -4.48 -9.14
CA ARG A 39 21.08 -4.54 -10.16
C ARG A 39 21.14 -5.89 -10.89
N LYS A 40 20.73 -6.96 -10.24
CA LYS A 40 20.81 -8.33 -10.77
C LYS A 40 19.55 -8.76 -11.51
N ILE A 41 18.43 -8.09 -11.26
CA ILE A 41 17.11 -8.41 -11.81
C ILE A 41 16.89 -7.62 -13.08
N SER A 42 16.55 -8.28 -14.19
CA SER A 42 16.42 -7.68 -15.53
C SER A 42 15.43 -6.51 -15.56
N ARG A 43 14.30 -6.62 -14.85
CA ARG A 43 13.25 -5.62 -14.80
C ARG A 43 13.63 -4.37 -13.98
N THR A 44 14.45 -4.52 -12.93
CA THR A 44 14.74 -3.45 -11.96
C THR A 44 16.13 -2.85 -12.10
N ARG A 45 17.04 -3.47 -12.85
CA ARG A 45 18.43 -3.00 -13.03
C ARG A 45 18.56 -1.59 -13.60
N LEU A 46 17.53 -1.12 -14.31
CA LEU A 46 17.49 0.23 -14.90
C LEU A 46 16.87 1.27 -13.96
N ARG A 47 16.46 0.89 -12.73
CA ARG A 47 16.02 1.87 -11.74
C ARG A 47 17.15 2.84 -11.42
N PRO A 48 16.89 4.16 -11.26
CA PRO A 48 17.93 5.18 -11.12
C PRO A 48 18.96 4.91 -10.02
N ILE A 49 18.53 4.38 -8.87
CA ILE A 49 19.43 4.04 -7.75
C ILE A 49 20.23 2.74 -8.04
N ALA A 50 19.58 1.75 -8.65
CA ALA A 50 20.20 0.48 -9.01
C ALA A 50 21.22 0.64 -10.12
N SER A 51 20.89 1.40 -11.19
CA SER A 51 21.80 1.70 -12.31
C SER A 51 22.98 2.58 -11.92
N GLY A 52 22.85 3.36 -10.83
CA GLY A 52 23.84 4.34 -10.39
C GLY A 52 23.67 5.71 -11.01
N GLU A 53 22.59 5.95 -11.76
CA GLU A 53 22.21 7.27 -12.31
C GLU A 53 21.96 8.27 -11.17
N ILE A 54 21.38 7.82 -10.07
CA ILE A 54 21.23 8.58 -8.82
C ILE A 54 22.08 7.90 -7.74
N SER A 55 23.01 8.65 -7.16
CA SER A 55 23.82 8.16 -6.05
C SER A 55 22.96 7.97 -4.77
N PRO A 56 23.36 7.07 -3.85
CA PRO A 56 22.66 6.91 -2.56
C PRO A 56 22.60 8.20 -1.74
N LYS A 57 23.61 9.08 -1.86
CA LYS A 57 23.62 10.37 -1.17
C LYS A 57 22.55 11.33 -1.70
N GLU A 58 22.41 11.42 -3.02
CA GLU A 58 21.35 12.21 -3.66
C GLU A 58 19.96 11.65 -3.35
N ALA A 59 19.81 10.33 -3.43
CA ALA A 59 18.56 9.64 -3.04
C ALA A 59 18.19 9.95 -1.59
N PHE A 60 19.15 9.94 -0.67
CA PHE A 60 18.92 10.25 0.76
C PHE A 60 18.58 11.75 0.95
N GLY A 61 19.19 12.65 0.20
CA GLY A 61 18.83 14.07 0.21
C GLY A 61 17.38 14.29 -0.25
N PHE A 62 16.98 13.64 -1.34
CA PHE A 62 15.61 13.70 -1.87
C PHE A 62 14.59 13.07 -0.91
N LEU A 63 14.93 11.92 -0.30
CA LEU A 63 14.13 11.29 0.75
C LEU A 63 13.89 12.26 1.92
N THR A 64 14.94 12.91 2.39
CA THR A 64 14.85 13.89 3.50
C THR A 64 13.91 15.03 3.15
N MET A 65 13.99 15.58 1.94
CA MET A 65 13.08 16.62 1.47
C MET A 65 11.62 16.14 1.47
N LEU A 66 11.35 14.94 0.97
CA LEU A 66 9.99 14.37 0.95
C LEU A 66 9.45 14.13 2.36
N LEU A 67 10.28 13.68 3.30
CA LEU A 67 9.92 13.49 4.69
C LEU A 67 9.61 14.83 5.38
N ILE A 68 10.36 15.90 5.08
CA ILE A 68 10.08 17.25 5.59
C ILE A 68 8.73 17.73 5.05
N VAL A 69 8.46 17.60 3.76
CA VAL A 69 7.15 17.98 3.18
C VAL A 69 6.02 17.21 3.83
N SER A 70 6.18 15.89 4.02
CA SER A 70 5.18 15.04 4.69
C SER A 70 4.96 15.46 6.14
N LEU A 71 6.04 15.80 6.86
CA LEU A 71 5.98 16.28 8.24
C LEU A 71 5.22 17.63 8.32
N LEU A 72 5.53 18.57 7.44
CA LEU A 72 4.81 19.86 7.38
C LEU A 72 3.31 19.66 7.11
N CYS A 73 2.94 18.74 6.23
CA CYS A 73 1.54 18.37 6.04
C CYS A 73 0.94 17.76 7.31
N LEU A 74 1.65 16.86 7.99
CA LEU A 74 1.19 16.19 9.20
C LEU A 74 0.97 17.17 10.35
N LEU A 75 1.90 18.12 10.56
CA LEU A 75 1.84 19.11 11.65
C LEU A 75 0.60 20.01 11.58
N ASN A 76 -0.01 20.15 10.41
CA ASN A 76 -1.27 20.89 10.21
C ASN A 76 -2.53 20.04 10.50
N LEU A 77 -2.37 18.75 10.83
CA LEU A 77 -3.47 17.86 11.19
C LEU A 77 -3.61 17.76 12.73
N ASN A 78 -4.66 17.08 13.19
CA ASN A 78 -4.88 16.91 14.62
C ASN A 78 -3.89 15.90 15.26
N LYS A 79 -3.72 15.96 16.58
CA LYS A 79 -2.78 15.09 17.32
C LYS A 79 -3.08 13.60 17.19
N PHE A 80 -4.35 13.22 17.04
CA PHE A 80 -4.73 11.83 16.83
C PHE A 80 -4.19 11.30 15.50
N THR A 81 -4.24 12.13 14.45
CA THR A 81 -3.62 11.80 13.15
C THR A 81 -2.11 11.63 13.27
N TRP A 82 -1.44 12.48 14.09
CA TRP A 82 0.01 12.33 14.32
C TRP A 82 0.34 10.97 14.90
N LEU A 83 -0.40 10.55 15.93
CA LEU A 83 -0.19 9.25 16.57
C LEU A 83 -0.34 8.11 15.55
N ILE A 84 -1.42 8.11 14.78
CA ILE A 84 -1.70 7.08 13.77
C ILE A 84 -0.66 7.11 12.64
N ALA A 85 -0.32 8.28 12.10
CA ALA A 85 0.66 8.39 11.02
C ALA A 85 2.07 7.97 11.47
N LEU A 86 2.53 8.43 12.61
CA LEU A 86 3.86 8.09 13.12
C LEU A 86 3.99 6.61 13.49
N SER A 87 2.90 5.96 13.93
CA SER A 87 2.91 4.51 14.18
C SER A 87 3.12 3.66 12.93
N SER A 88 2.97 4.22 11.72
CA SER A 88 3.32 3.53 10.46
C SER A 88 4.81 3.49 10.14
N LEU A 89 5.62 4.36 10.74
CA LEU A 89 7.05 4.49 10.40
C LEU A 89 7.85 3.18 10.54
N PRO A 90 7.70 2.39 11.63
CA PRO A 90 8.37 1.10 11.72
C PRO A 90 7.99 0.15 10.58
N LEU A 91 6.71 0.15 10.19
CA LEU A 91 6.22 -0.68 9.08
C LEU A 91 6.84 -0.24 7.75
N ILE A 92 6.89 1.06 7.48
CA ILE A 92 7.45 1.64 6.24
C ILE A 92 8.95 1.33 6.12
N ILE A 93 9.69 1.38 7.22
CA ILE A 93 11.14 1.11 7.22
C ILE A 93 11.42 -0.40 7.08
N LEU A 94 10.59 -1.25 7.69
CA LEU A 94 10.85 -2.69 7.79
C LEU A 94 10.23 -3.51 6.66
N TYR A 95 9.17 -3.02 5.97
CA TYR A 95 8.49 -3.83 4.95
C TYR A 95 9.42 -4.29 3.79
N PRO A 96 10.43 -3.52 3.33
CA PRO A 96 11.30 -4.01 2.26
C PRO A 96 12.12 -5.24 2.67
N LEU A 97 12.39 -5.39 3.98
CA LEU A 97 13.10 -6.55 4.53
C LEU A 97 12.23 -7.81 4.56
N ALA A 98 10.92 -7.68 4.48
CA ALA A 98 9.99 -8.80 4.58
C ALA A 98 10.30 -9.91 3.57
N LYS A 99 10.65 -9.57 2.32
CA LYS A 99 11.03 -10.52 1.28
C LYS A 99 12.32 -11.30 1.55
N ARG A 100 13.12 -10.87 2.54
CA ARG A 100 14.32 -11.57 3.01
C ARG A 100 14.02 -12.51 4.19
N ILE A 101 12.99 -12.15 4.98
CA ILE A 101 12.69 -12.81 6.27
C ILE A 101 11.53 -13.80 6.13
N THR A 102 10.41 -13.40 5.53
CA THR A 102 9.17 -14.19 5.47
C THR A 102 8.86 -14.68 4.06
N LYS A 103 8.16 -15.84 3.96
CA LYS A 103 7.60 -16.35 2.70
C LYS A 103 6.32 -15.59 2.28
N TRP A 104 5.84 -14.67 3.12
CA TRP A 104 4.59 -13.93 2.97
C TRP A 104 4.80 -12.40 2.93
N PRO A 105 5.74 -11.86 2.09
CA PRO A 105 6.04 -10.43 2.09
C PRO A 105 4.86 -9.57 1.69
N GLN A 106 3.93 -10.08 0.86
CA GLN A 106 2.74 -9.36 0.43
C GLN A 106 1.78 -9.03 1.59
N PHE A 107 1.78 -9.82 2.65
CA PHE A 107 1.00 -9.50 3.86
C PHE A 107 1.59 -8.28 4.57
N VAL A 108 2.90 -8.23 4.73
CA VAL A 108 3.58 -7.09 5.35
C VAL A 108 3.37 -5.83 4.53
N LEU A 109 3.46 -5.94 3.21
CA LEU A 109 3.17 -4.85 2.28
C LEU A 109 1.71 -4.40 2.41
N GLY A 110 0.75 -5.32 2.39
CA GLY A 110 -0.68 -5.02 2.54
C GLY A 110 -0.98 -4.25 3.82
N ILE A 111 -0.47 -4.71 4.97
CA ILE A 111 -0.60 -4.04 6.25
C ILE A 111 -0.01 -2.61 6.18
N THR A 112 1.20 -2.48 5.64
CA THR A 112 1.92 -1.21 5.59
C THR A 112 1.22 -0.19 4.69
N PHE A 113 0.87 -0.59 3.46
CA PHE A 113 0.30 0.35 2.48
C PHE A 113 -1.16 0.71 2.77
N SER A 114 -1.90 -0.15 3.47
CA SER A 114 -3.27 0.17 3.89
C SER A 114 -3.33 1.17 5.04
N TRP A 115 -2.19 1.49 5.70
CA TRP A 115 -2.17 2.40 6.85
C TRP A 115 -2.65 3.81 6.55
N GLY A 116 -2.72 4.18 5.28
CA GLY A 116 -3.36 5.41 4.81
C GLY A 116 -4.84 5.49 5.18
N VAL A 117 -5.56 4.37 5.30
CA VAL A 117 -6.99 4.33 5.64
C VAL A 117 -7.25 4.88 7.05
N PRO A 118 -6.67 4.31 8.14
CA PRO A 118 -6.85 4.87 9.49
C PRO A 118 -6.27 6.27 9.62
N THR A 119 -5.19 6.61 8.89
CA THR A 119 -4.62 7.96 8.90
C THR A 119 -5.58 8.98 8.29
N ALA A 120 -6.23 8.65 7.17
CA ALA A 120 -7.21 9.52 6.52
C ALA A 120 -8.44 9.73 7.43
N TRP A 121 -8.91 8.68 8.09
CA TRP A 121 -9.99 8.79 9.05
C TRP A 121 -9.62 9.69 10.23
N ALA A 122 -8.47 9.47 10.82
CA ALA A 122 -7.97 10.26 11.96
C ALA A 122 -7.83 11.76 11.63
N ALA A 123 -7.59 12.12 10.37
CA ALA A 123 -7.49 13.52 9.94
C ALA A 123 -8.80 14.30 10.11
N THR A 124 -9.94 13.63 10.06
CA THR A 124 -11.26 14.24 10.15
C THR A 124 -12.06 13.85 11.39
N ASN A 125 -11.60 12.81 12.10
CA ASN A 125 -12.29 12.23 13.26
C ASN A 125 -11.30 12.02 14.41
N THR A 126 -11.80 12.10 15.64
CA THR A 126 -11.01 11.92 16.86
C THR A 126 -11.30 10.59 17.57
N GLU A 127 -12.26 9.83 17.05
CA GLU A 127 -12.70 8.57 17.64
C GLU A 127 -12.53 7.43 16.67
N PHE A 128 -12.27 6.24 17.22
CA PHE A 128 -12.20 5.02 16.44
C PHE A 128 -13.61 4.58 16.01
N ASN A 129 -13.72 4.11 14.77
CA ASN A 129 -14.94 3.51 14.24
C ASN A 129 -14.65 2.12 13.68
N VAL A 130 -15.42 1.15 14.12
CA VAL A 130 -15.28 -0.26 13.66
C VAL A 130 -15.39 -0.39 12.14
N GLY A 131 -16.18 0.43 11.48
CA GLY A 131 -16.27 0.45 10.02
C GLY A 131 -14.93 0.75 9.33
N ILE A 132 -14.06 1.57 9.97
CA ILE A 132 -12.72 1.86 9.46
C ILE A 132 -11.79 0.66 9.57
N PHE A 133 -11.94 -0.15 10.61
CA PHE A 133 -11.20 -1.40 10.72
C PHE A 133 -11.53 -2.35 9.55
N PHE A 134 -12.80 -2.50 9.19
CA PHE A 134 -13.18 -3.30 8.02
C PHE A 134 -12.73 -2.66 6.71
N LEU A 135 -12.78 -1.33 6.59
CA LEU A 135 -12.24 -0.64 5.41
C LEU A 135 -10.74 -0.88 5.26
N TYR A 136 -9.99 -0.80 6.37
CA TYR A 136 -8.56 -1.12 6.42
C TYR A 136 -8.29 -2.58 6.00
N LEU A 137 -8.98 -3.55 6.60
CA LEU A 137 -8.83 -4.96 6.24
C LEU A 137 -9.18 -5.23 4.77
N GLY A 138 -10.25 -4.62 4.26
CA GLY A 138 -10.61 -4.72 2.85
C GLY A 138 -9.47 -4.27 1.93
N THR A 139 -8.81 -3.15 2.30
CA THR A 139 -7.65 -2.64 1.56
C THR A 139 -6.43 -3.55 1.69
N VAL A 140 -6.15 -4.09 2.88
CA VAL A 140 -5.07 -5.08 3.10
C VAL A 140 -5.24 -6.28 2.18
N PHE A 141 -6.41 -6.89 2.18
CA PHE A 141 -6.67 -8.09 1.38
C PHE A 141 -6.67 -7.80 -0.13
N TRP A 142 -7.12 -6.61 -0.54
CA TRP A 142 -7.00 -6.17 -1.92
C TRP A 142 -5.54 -6.09 -2.35
N ILE A 143 -4.68 -5.44 -1.54
CA ILE A 143 -3.25 -5.28 -1.82
C ILE A 143 -2.57 -6.65 -1.90
N ILE A 144 -2.83 -7.55 -0.97
CA ILE A 144 -2.27 -8.92 -1.00
C ILE A 144 -2.63 -9.62 -2.33
N GLY A 145 -3.88 -9.50 -2.76
CA GLY A 145 -4.34 -10.12 -4.01
C GLY A 145 -3.61 -9.59 -5.24
N TYR A 146 -3.62 -8.28 -5.46
CA TYR A 146 -3.02 -7.72 -6.67
C TYR A 146 -1.49 -7.79 -6.65
N ASP A 147 -0.86 -7.62 -5.48
CA ASP A 147 0.60 -7.69 -5.39
C ASP A 147 1.12 -9.12 -5.54
N THR A 148 0.32 -10.12 -5.16
CA THR A 148 0.63 -11.53 -5.49
C THR A 148 0.60 -11.77 -7.00
N ILE A 149 -0.36 -11.18 -7.75
CA ILE A 149 -0.36 -11.25 -9.22
C ILE A 149 0.89 -10.57 -9.78
N TYR A 150 1.23 -9.41 -9.24
CA TYR A 150 2.41 -8.65 -9.68
C TYR A 150 3.70 -9.43 -9.40
N GLY A 151 3.83 -10.00 -8.19
CA GLY A 151 4.97 -10.82 -7.81
C GLY A 151 5.12 -12.11 -8.63
N TYR A 152 4.05 -12.58 -9.28
CA TYR A 152 4.12 -13.75 -10.17
C TYR A 152 4.97 -13.48 -11.42
N GLN A 153 5.04 -12.23 -11.88
CA GLN A 153 5.87 -11.84 -13.03
C GLN A 153 7.37 -12.00 -12.74
N ASP A 154 7.77 -11.78 -11.49
CA ASP A 154 9.17 -11.85 -11.07
C ASP A 154 9.55 -13.26 -10.54
N LYS A 155 8.62 -14.21 -10.50
CA LYS A 155 8.76 -15.52 -9.85
C LYS A 155 10.03 -16.28 -10.25
N SER A 156 10.39 -16.30 -11.53
CA SER A 156 11.57 -17.02 -12.05
C SER A 156 12.87 -16.39 -11.55
N GLU A 157 12.98 -15.07 -11.58
CA GLU A 157 14.15 -14.34 -11.09
C GLU A 157 14.22 -14.37 -9.56
N ASP A 158 13.10 -14.23 -8.86
CA ASP A 158 13.01 -14.32 -7.41
C ASP A 158 13.50 -15.70 -6.90
N LYS A 159 13.11 -16.79 -7.60
CA LYS A 159 13.64 -18.14 -7.29
C LYS A 159 15.16 -18.22 -7.48
N LEU A 160 15.69 -17.64 -8.56
CA LEU A 160 17.12 -17.65 -8.88
C LEU A 160 17.95 -16.94 -7.81
N TYR A 161 17.45 -15.80 -7.29
CA TYR A 161 18.14 -14.99 -6.30
C TYR A 161 17.71 -15.27 -4.85
N ASN A 162 16.94 -16.35 -4.63
CA ASN A 162 16.42 -16.75 -3.32
C ASN A 162 15.64 -15.62 -2.59
N ILE A 163 14.90 -14.82 -3.36
CA ILE A 163 13.99 -13.78 -2.85
C ILE A 163 12.66 -14.45 -2.51
N LYS A 164 12.19 -14.21 -1.30
CA LYS A 164 10.91 -14.77 -0.86
C LYS A 164 9.75 -13.97 -1.43
N ASN A 165 8.75 -14.69 -1.96
CA ASN A 165 7.59 -14.11 -2.62
C ASN A 165 6.36 -14.98 -2.35
N THR A 166 5.23 -14.36 -2.01
CA THR A 166 3.95 -15.08 -1.80
C THR A 166 3.51 -15.82 -3.06
N ALA A 167 3.79 -15.27 -4.26
CA ALA A 167 3.47 -15.94 -5.52
C ALA A 167 4.24 -17.27 -5.68
N ILE A 168 5.47 -17.37 -5.19
CA ILE A 168 6.24 -18.62 -5.13
C ILE A 168 5.64 -19.58 -4.11
N THR A 169 5.28 -19.06 -2.93
CA THR A 169 4.72 -19.86 -1.83
C THR A 169 3.37 -20.47 -2.19
N THR A 170 2.59 -19.79 -3.02
CA THR A 170 1.24 -20.20 -3.42
C THR A 170 1.16 -20.78 -4.84
N GLU A 171 2.29 -21.11 -5.47
CA GLU A 171 2.39 -21.48 -6.88
C GLU A 171 1.34 -22.51 -7.32
N ASP A 172 1.13 -23.57 -6.52
CA ASP A 172 0.20 -24.65 -6.86
C ASP A 172 -1.29 -24.26 -6.78
N TYR A 173 -1.61 -23.20 -6.03
CA TYR A 173 -2.98 -22.77 -5.78
C TYR A 173 -3.17 -21.25 -5.85
N TYR A 174 -2.25 -20.56 -6.53
CA TYR A 174 -2.18 -19.11 -6.49
C TYR A 174 -3.45 -18.40 -6.98
N VAL A 175 -4.13 -18.96 -8.02
CA VAL A 175 -5.41 -18.39 -8.51
C VAL A 175 -6.51 -18.50 -7.44
N LYS A 176 -6.57 -19.64 -6.72
CA LYS A 176 -7.53 -19.82 -5.61
C LYS A 176 -7.21 -18.88 -4.46
N PHE A 177 -5.92 -18.67 -4.18
CA PHE A 177 -5.44 -17.73 -3.17
C PHE A 177 -5.89 -16.30 -3.50
N ILE A 178 -5.61 -15.80 -4.70
CA ILE A 178 -6.03 -14.47 -5.13
C ILE A 178 -7.56 -14.31 -5.06
N MET A 179 -8.30 -15.30 -5.56
CA MET A 179 -9.76 -15.31 -5.51
C MET A 179 -10.28 -15.19 -4.08
N LEU A 180 -9.72 -15.96 -3.14
CA LEU A 180 -10.08 -15.91 -1.72
C LEU A 180 -9.85 -14.51 -1.15
N PHE A 181 -8.68 -13.91 -1.38
CA PHE A 181 -8.33 -12.60 -0.86
C PHE A 181 -9.19 -11.48 -1.47
N TYR A 182 -9.54 -11.57 -2.73
CA TYR A 182 -10.46 -10.62 -3.35
C TYR A 182 -11.90 -10.74 -2.83
N ILE A 183 -12.37 -11.96 -2.56
CA ILE A 183 -13.68 -12.17 -1.91
C ILE A 183 -13.68 -11.57 -0.51
N ILE A 184 -12.66 -11.86 0.31
CA ILE A 184 -12.52 -11.31 1.66
C ILE A 184 -12.44 -9.78 1.61
N SER A 185 -11.73 -9.20 0.65
CA SER A 185 -11.65 -7.75 0.45
C SER A 185 -13.04 -7.13 0.20
N ILE A 186 -13.81 -7.67 -0.76
CA ILE A 186 -15.14 -7.16 -1.08
C ILE A 186 -16.09 -7.29 0.13
N LEU A 187 -16.05 -8.41 0.84
CA LEU A 187 -16.87 -8.60 2.04
C LEU A 187 -16.55 -7.56 3.12
N ASN A 188 -15.27 -7.28 3.34
CA ASN A 188 -14.86 -6.24 4.29
C ASN A 188 -15.31 -4.84 3.83
N PHE A 189 -15.21 -4.51 2.56
CA PHE A 189 -15.71 -3.24 2.03
C PHE A 189 -17.24 -3.12 2.11
N LEU A 190 -17.99 -4.22 1.92
CA LEU A 190 -19.43 -4.25 2.11
C LEU A 190 -19.79 -3.98 3.59
N ILE A 191 -19.14 -4.67 4.52
CA ILE A 191 -19.34 -4.48 5.95
C ILE A 191 -19.01 -3.03 6.35
N ALA A 192 -17.88 -2.51 5.88
CA ALA A 192 -17.49 -1.11 6.11
C ALA A 192 -18.57 -0.15 5.61
N GLY A 193 -19.09 -0.35 4.40
CA GLY A 193 -20.13 0.49 3.81
C GLY A 193 -21.41 0.51 4.64
N ILE A 194 -21.83 -0.65 5.16
CA ILE A 194 -23.02 -0.78 6.02
C ILE A 194 -22.81 -0.06 7.36
N ILE A 195 -21.68 -0.32 8.04
CA ILE A 195 -21.41 0.25 9.37
C ILE A 195 -21.24 1.78 9.28
N LEU A 196 -20.51 2.27 8.27
CA LEU A 196 -20.25 3.68 8.05
C LEU A 196 -21.43 4.41 7.38
N LYS A 197 -22.51 3.68 7.02
CA LYS A 197 -23.68 4.23 6.32
C LYS A 197 -23.29 5.02 5.08
N ILE A 198 -22.37 4.48 4.27
CA ILE A 198 -21.88 5.15 3.08
C ILE A 198 -22.99 5.22 2.02
N HIS A 199 -23.00 6.30 1.24
CA HIS A 199 -23.97 6.55 0.18
C HIS A 199 -24.00 5.39 -0.85
N PHE A 200 -25.17 5.19 -1.48
CA PHE A 200 -25.41 4.11 -2.46
C PHE A 200 -24.36 4.01 -3.58
N GLY A 201 -23.76 5.12 -3.99
CA GLY A 201 -22.66 5.13 -4.96
C GLY A 201 -21.47 4.25 -4.59
N TRP A 202 -21.23 4.00 -3.29
CA TRP A 202 -20.23 3.06 -2.80
C TRP A 202 -20.47 1.63 -3.30
N TYR A 203 -21.70 1.16 -3.24
CA TYR A 203 -22.06 -0.19 -3.65
C TYR A 203 -21.99 -0.37 -5.17
N ILE A 204 -22.27 0.69 -5.93
CA ILE A 204 -22.02 0.71 -7.38
C ILE A 204 -20.51 0.56 -7.63
N GLY A 205 -19.65 1.28 -6.89
CA GLY A 205 -18.20 1.13 -6.97
C GLY A 205 -17.74 -0.28 -6.67
N LEU A 206 -18.29 -0.93 -5.62
CA LEU A 206 -17.97 -2.31 -5.29
C LEU A 206 -18.40 -3.31 -6.39
N PHE A 207 -19.51 -3.04 -7.08
CA PHE A 207 -19.92 -3.86 -8.22
C PHE A 207 -18.90 -3.79 -9.36
N PHE A 208 -18.43 -2.61 -9.72
CA PHE A 208 -17.35 -2.46 -10.72
C PHE A 208 -16.03 -3.07 -10.26
N MET A 209 -15.71 -2.96 -8.97
CA MET A 209 -14.54 -3.60 -8.37
C MET A 209 -14.63 -5.13 -8.49
N PHE A 210 -15.79 -5.72 -8.24
CA PHE A 210 -16.04 -7.15 -8.43
C PHE A 210 -15.80 -7.60 -9.87
N ILE A 211 -16.32 -6.85 -10.85
CA ILE A 211 -16.09 -7.11 -12.28
C ILE A 211 -14.58 -7.07 -12.57
N HIS A 212 -13.88 -6.03 -12.08
CA HIS A 212 -12.45 -5.88 -12.27
C HIS A 212 -11.64 -7.03 -11.64
N PHE A 213 -11.99 -7.46 -10.44
CA PHE A 213 -11.34 -8.61 -9.79
C PHE A 213 -11.57 -9.90 -10.58
N THR A 214 -12.77 -10.10 -11.08
CA THR A 214 -13.09 -11.25 -11.94
C THR A 214 -12.24 -11.25 -13.22
N TYR A 215 -12.04 -10.08 -13.83
CA TYR A 215 -11.15 -9.92 -14.98
C TYR A 215 -9.70 -10.24 -14.62
N GLN A 216 -9.17 -9.72 -13.52
CA GLN A 216 -7.81 -10.01 -13.06
C GLN A 216 -7.61 -11.51 -12.79
N ILE A 217 -8.56 -12.17 -12.13
CA ILE A 217 -8.50 -13.62 -11.88
C ILE A 217 -8.49 -14.42 -13.19
N LYS A 218 -9.31 -14.03 -14.18
CA LYS A 218 -9.31 -14.69 -15.50
C LYS A 218 -7.95 -14.53 -16.17
N LYS A 219 -7.38 -13.32 -16.17
CA LYS A 219 -6.07 -13.04 -16.75
C LYS A 219 -4.94 -13.77 -16.01
N ALA A 220 -5.02 -13.87 -14.69
CA ALA A 220 -4.07 -14.58 -13.87
C ALA A 220 -4.00 -16.10 -14.15
N LYS A 221 -5.07 -16.70 -14.70
CA LYS A 221 -5.07 -18.11 -15.15
C LYS A 221 -4.24 -18.37 -16.42
N THR A 222 -3.92 -17.32 -17.16
CA THR A 222 -3.22 -17.41 -18.45
C THR A 222 -1.74 -17.04 -18.35
N ILE A 223 -1.26 -16.67 -17.17
CA ILE A 223 0.14 -16.40 -16.84
C ILE A 223 0.78 -17.69 -16.29
#